data_2fab8b8c855dbeceee32a2c515528e8c
#
_entry.id   2fab8b8c855dbeceee32a2c515528e8c
#
_cell.length_a   1.000
_cell.length_b   1.000
_cell.length_c   1.000
_cell.angle_alpha   90.00
_cell.angle_beta   90.00
_cell.angle_gamma   90.00
#
_symmetry.space_group_name_H-M   'P 1'
#
loop_
_entity.id
_entity.type
_entity.pdbx_description
1 polymer ?
#
loop_
_entity_poly.entity_id
_entity_poly.type
_entity_poly.pdbx_seq_one_letter_code
_entity_poly.pdbx_strand_id
1 'polypeptide(L)'
;MTNSNPNNTSHGLTRRQSLKLFGMMLASAAVPALSGCATSESKISAGAADWPTLTIEPISVAGYGQDPSLIMPPPSPWPKTLTQEQIALVSRLTDILVPASNGQPGAVQIGAVDVIDEWVSAPYAQQQRDRDSILRLLIWLDEESLRRFGQPFLTLNESEQFAQLDDIAYNRDNIEQRLQQPAAVFNRLRSLVLAAYFCSEPGSHEIGYQGNIAISGDYPGPTEEAKAHLDGILDELGLSEYAYQP
;
A
#
# COMPACT_ATOMS: atom_id res chain seq x y z
N MET A 1 21.10 60.12 11.83
CA MET A 1 21.81 58.88 12.06
C MET A 1 21.06 57.79 11.30
N THR A 2 21.64 57.42 10.19
CA THR A 2 21.14 56.45 9.21
C THR A 2 21.43 55.02 9.72
N ASN A 3 20.47 54.16 9.62
CA ASN A 3 20.78 52.71 9.67
C ASN A 3 19.98 51.96 8.62
N SER A 4 20.68 51.58 7.57
CA SER A 4 20.24 50.81 6.42
C SER A 4 20.27 49.35 6.74
N ASN A 5 19.21 48.65 6.47
CA ASN A 5 19.13 47.15 6.55
C ASN A 5 19.24 46.59 5.13
N PRO A 6 20.20 45.71 4.82
CA PRO A 6 20.37 45.17 3.48
C PRO A 6 19.43 43.98 3.21
N ASN A 7 18.83 44.03 2.05
CA ASN A 7 17.95 43.04 1.42
C ASN A 7 18.53 41.61 1.43
N ASN A 8 17.72 40.68 1.89
CA ASN A 8 17.90 39.25 1.66
C ASN A 8 17.14 38.85 0.36
N THR A 9 17.83 38.84 -0.76
CA THR A 9 17.31 38.35 -2.04
C THR A 9 17.57 36.85 -2.14
N SER A 10 16.56 36.03 -1.84
CA SER A 10 16.54 34.63 -2.20
C SER A 10 16.38 34.46 -3.72
N HIS A 11 17.46 34.19 -4.44
CA HIS A 11 17.44 33.86 -5.86
C HIS A 11 16.86 32.44 -6.04
N GLY A 12 15.56 32.34 -6.24
CA GLY A 12 14.92 31.11 -6.73
C GLY A 12 15.38 30.79 -8.15
N LEU A 13 15.86 29.55 -8.36
CA LEU A 13 16.24 29.04 -9.67
C LEU A 13 15.04 29.07 -10.63
N THR A 14 15.18 29.72 -11.77
CA THR A 14 14.15 29.73 -12.80
C THR A 14 14.05 28.37 -13.52
N ARG A 15 12.85 28.00 -13.99
CA ARG A 15 12.62 26.74 -14.76
C ARG A 15 13.61 26.51 -15.89
N ARG A 16 14.12 27.58 -16.49
CA ARG A 16 15.11 27.54 -17.58
C ARG A 16 16.51 27.16 -17.08
N GLN A 17 16.86 27.51 -15.85
CA GLN A 17 18.13 27.16 -15.20
C GLN A 17 18.13 25.71 -14.74
N SER A 18 16.99 25.21 -14.24
CA SER A 18 16.83 23.78 -13.89
C SER A 18 16.98 22.86 -15.11
N LEU A 19 16.42 23.25 -16.27
CA LEU A 19 16.57 22.48 -17.51
C LEU A 19 18.01 22.46 -18.06
N LYS A 20 18.79 23.53 -17.87
CA LYS A 20 20.22 23.58 -18.25
C LYS A 20 21.08 22.69 -17.35
N LEU A 21 20.77 22.61 -16.05
CA LEU A 21 21.47 21.71 -15.11
C LEU A 21 21.20 20.23 -15.45
N PHE A 22 19.98 19.89 -15.85
CA PHE A 22 19.64 18.53 -16.31
C PHE A 22 20.36 18.14 -17.61
N GLY A 23 20.51 19.08 -18.53
CA GLY A 23 21.24 18.86 -19.80
C GLY A 23 22.74 18.63 -19.63
N MET A 24 23.37 19.17 -18.59
CA MET A 24 24.80 18.96 -18.31
C MET A 24 25.12 17.62 -17.64
N MET A 25 24.16 16.99 -16.94
CA MET A 25 24.37 15.68 -16.30
C MET A 25 24.34 14.52 -17.31
N LEU A 26 23.76 14.69 -18.49
CA LEU A 26 23.68 13.64 -19.50
C LEU A 26 24.89 13.58 -20.45
N ALA A 27 25.86 14.51 -20.35
CA ALA A 27 27.01 14.59 -21.23
C ALA A 27 28.31 13.91 -20.69
N SER A 28 28.26 13.27 -19.50
CA SER A 28 29.48 12.75 -18.84
C SER A 28 29.66 11.22 -18.92
N ALA A 29 28.92 10.51 -19.77
CA ALA A 29 29.00 9.05 -19.89
C ALA A 29 29.60 8.60 -21.23
N ALA A 30 30.84 8.98 -21.51
CA ALA A 30 31.63 8.38 -22.59
C ALA A 30 33.10 8.33 -22.22
N VAL A 31 33.52 7.25 -21.56
CA VAL A 31 34.93 6.87 -21.42
C VAL A 31 35.09 5.42 -21.90
N PRO A 32 35.95 5.12 -22.84
CA PRO A 32 36.10 3.76 -23.39
C PRO A 32 36.83 2.83 -22.41
N ALA A 33 36.34 1.60 -22.35
CA ALA A 33 36.92 0.51 -21.60
C ALA A 33 38.29 0.11 -22.15
N LEU A 34 39.32 0.10 -21.30
CA LEU A 34 40.55 -0.63 -21.49
C LEU A 34 40.51 -1.93 -20.71
N SER A 35 40.62 -3.01 -21.46
CA SER A 35 40.65 -4.39 -21.00
C SER A 35 41.81 -4.65 -20.02
N GLY A 36 41.48 -5.16 -18.84
CA GLY A 36 42.40 -5.82 -17.93
C GLY A 36 41.73 -7.07 -17.39
N CYS A 37 42.16 -8.23 -17.85
CA CYS A 37 41.79 -9.50 -17.21
C CYS A 37 42.33 -9.54 -15.81
N ALA A 38 41.45 -9.35 -14.82
CA ALA A 38 41.65 -9.77 -13.44
C ALA A 38 40.57 -10.80 -13.15
N THR A 39 40.99 -12.05 -12.93
CA THR A 39 40.17 -13.10 -12.35
C THR A 39 39.79 -12.67 -10.94
N SER A 40 38.67 -11.95 -10.85
CA SER A 40 38.02 -11.70 -9.57
C SER A 40 37.26 -12.98 -9.22
N GLU A 41 37.79 -13.71 -8.24
CA GLU A 41 36.99 -14.64 -7.47
C GLU A 41 35.76 -13.88 -6.98
N SER A 42 34.62 -14.19 -7.60
CA SER A 42 33.32 -13.71 -7.15
C SER A 42 33.12 -14.33 -5.75
N LYS A 43 33.48 -13.57 -4.71
CA LYS A 43 32.89 -13.80 -3.38
C LYS A 43 31.41 -13.71 -3.59
N ILE A 44 30.74 -14.87 -3.59
CA ILE A 44 29.31 -14.95 -3.39
C ILE A 44 29.07 -14.31 -2.02
N SER A 45 28.84 -13.02 -2.03
CA SER A 45 28.22 -12.35 -0.91
C SER A 45 26.92 -13.09 -0.70
N ALA A 46 26.71 -13.64 0.50
CA ALA A 46 25.43 -14.17 0.92
C ALA A 46 24.46 -12.96 1.03
N GLY A 47 24.23 -12.34 -0.11
CA GLY A 47 23.37 -11.18 -0.29
C GLY A 47 21.93 -11.64 -0.14
N ALA A 48 21.17 -10.82 0.49
CA ALA A 48 19.73 -10.81 0.57
C ALA A 48 19.04 -11.41 -0.65
N ALA A 49 17.91 -12.06 -0.45
CA ALA A 49 17.05 -12.48 -1.55
C ALA A 49 16.77 -11.26 -2.44
N ASP A 50 17.18 -11.36 -3.70
CA ASP A 50 16.88 -10.33 -4.69
C ASP A 50 15.37 -10.28 -4.93
N TRP A 51 14.87 -9.11 -5.36
CA TRP A 51 13.47 -9.02 -5.74
C TRP A 51 13.16 -9.98 -6.89
N PRO A 52 12.20 -10.93 -6.74
CA PRO A 52 12.00 -12.01 -7.70
C PRO A 52 11.64 -11.48 -9.10
N THR A 53 12.22 -12.10 -10.13
CA THR A 53 11.80 -11.88 -11.51
C THR A 53 10.77 -12.94 -11.88
N LEU A 54 9.56 -12.51 -12.24
CA LEU A 54 8.45 -13.40 -12.57
C LEU A 54 7.85 -12.99 -13.92
N THR A 55 7.64 -13.95 -14.79
CA THR A 55 6.85 -13.76 -16.01
C THR A 55 5.43 -14.23 -15.72
N ILE A 56 4.48 -13.29 -15.75
CA ILE A 56 3.07 -13.55 -15.46
C ILE A 56 2.28 -13.31 -16.73
N GLU A 57 1.48 -14.29 -17.15
CA GLU A 57 0.55 -14.10 -18.25
C GLU A 57 -0.54 -13.10 -17.87
N PRO A 58 -0.80 -12.10 -18.71
CA PRO A 58 -1.84 -11.12 -18.45
C PRO A 58 -3.22 -11.76 -18.38
N ILE A 59 -4.06 -11.27 -17.48
CA ILE A 59 -5.48 -11.64 -17.45
C ILE A 59 -6.17 -10.96 -18.62
N SER A 60 -6.66 -11.75 -19.57
CA SER A 60 -7.25 -11.28 -20.83
C SER A 60 -8.77 -11.48 -20.93
N VAL A 61 -9.42 -11.89 -19.85
CA VAL A 61 -10.88 -12.05 -19.80
C VAL A 61 -11.60 -10.69 -19.78
N ALA A 62 -12.86 -10.67 -20.17
CA ALA A 62 -13.68 -9.47 -20.10
C ALA A 62 -13.93 -9.04 -18.64
N GLY A 63 -13.91 -7.74 -18.39
CA GLY A 63 -14.34 -7.15 -17.13
C GLY A 63 -15.84 -6.80 -17.13
N TYR A 64 -16.26 -5.97 -16.18
CA TYR A 64 -17.67 -5.55 -16.02
C TYR A 64 -18.21 -4.63 -17.15
N GLY A 65 -17.36 -4.15 -18.05
CA GLY A 65 -17.75 -3.17 -19.06
C GLY A 65 -17.70 -1.72 -18.54
N GLN A 66 -18.37 -0.80 -19.28
CA GLN A 66 -18.27 0.65 -18.99
C GLN A 66 -19.30 1.14 -17.95
N ASP A 67 -20.41 0.44 -17.80
CA ASP A 67 -21.51 0.87 -16.92
C ASP A 67 -22.18 -0.35 -16.27
N PRO A 68 -21.50 -1.02 -15.32
CA PRO A 68 -22.08 -2.17 -14.65
C PRO A 68 -23.18 -1.74 -13.69
N SER A 69 -24.26 -2.51 -13.59
CA SER A 69 -25.25 -2.33 -12.55
C SER A 69 -24.67 -2.70 -11.19
N LEU A 70 -24.31 -1.70 -10.39
CA LEU A 70 -23.79 -1.91 -9.04
C LEU A 70 -24.90 -2.03 -7.97
N ILE A 71 -26.17 -1.79 -8.34
CA ILE A 71 -27.32 -2.01 -7.46
C ILE A 71 -27.56 -3.52 -7.28
N MET A 72 -27.39 -4.27 -8.36
CA MET A 72 -27.37 -5.72 -8.35
C MET A 72 -26.07 -6.16 -9.03
N PRO A 73 -24.96 -6.18 -8.28
CA PRO A 73 -23.65 -6.45 -8.87
C PRO A 73 -23.67 -7.86 -9.50
N PRO A 74 -23.22 -8.00 -10.75
CA PRO A 74 -23.07 -9.32 -11.35
C PRO A 74 -22.02 -10.11 -10.55
N PRO A 75 -22.07 -11.45 -10.58
CA PRO A 75 -20.98 -12.24 -10.05
C PRO A 75 -19.68 -11.89 -10.77
N SER A 76 -18.53 -12.05 -10.11
CA SER A 76 -17.24 -11.79 -10.74
C SER A 76 -17.14 -12.48 -12.11
N PRO A 77 -16.93 -11.73 -13.21
CA PRO A 77 -16.90 -12.30 -14.56
C PRO A 77 -15.58 -13.02 -14.87
N TRP A 78 -14.59 -12.94 -13.98
CA TRP A 78 -13.29 -13.57 -14.14
C TRP A 78 -13.05 -14.66 -13.09
N PRO A 79 -12.32 -15.74 -13.46
CA PRO A 79 -11.95 -16.77 -12.52
C PRO A 79 -10.86 -16.27 -11.56
N LYS A 80 -10.91 -16.70 -10.31
CA LYS A 80 -9.84 -16.49 -9.33
C LYS A 80 -8.59 -17.29 -9.75
N THR A 81 -7.41 -16.75 -9.54
CA THR A 81 -6.17 -17.26 -10.13
C THR A 81 -5.05 -17.56 -9.14
N LEU A 82 -5.23 -17.28 -7.84
CA LEU A 82 -4.25 -17.65 -6.84
C LEU A 82 -4.22 -19.17 -6.63
N THR A 83 -3.03 -19.74 -6.51
CA THR A 83 -2.85 -21.14 -6.13
C THR A 83 -3.19 -21.34 -4.65
N GLN A 84 -3.34 -22.61 -4.22
CA GLN A 84 -3.62 -22.90 -2.81
C GLN A 84 -2.50 -22.42 -1.87
N GLU A 85 -1.23 -22.53 -2.30
CA GLU A 85 -0.08 -22.04 -1.55
C GLU A 85 -0.12 -20.49 -1.44
N GLN A 86 -0.45 -19.80 -2.52
CA GLN A 86 -0.59 -18.35 -2.51
C GLN A 86 -1.75 -17.90 -1.63
N ILE A 87 -2.89 -18.58 -1.68
CA ILE A 87 -4.03 -18.34 -0.80
C ILE A 87 -3.64 -18.53 0.67
N ALA A 88 -2.87 -19.60 0.99
CA ALA A 88 -2.41 -19.83 2.35
C ALA A 88 -1.47 -18.72 2.85
N LEU A 89 -0.53 -18.24 2.03
CA LEU A 89 0.34 -17.11 2.35
C LEU A 89 -0.45 -15.82 2.56
N VAL A 90 -1.35 -15.48 1.62
CA VAL A 90 -2.21 -14.29 1.74
C VAL A 90 -3.09 -14.40 2.98
N SER A 91 -3.65 -15.58 3.28
CA SER A 91 -4.46 -15.80 4.47
C SER A 91 -3.66 -15.55 5.76
N ARG A 92 -2.42 -16.08 5.84
CA ARG A 92 -1.57 -15.87 7.02
C ARG A 92 -1.20 -14.39 7.18
N LEU A 93 -0.83 -13.69 6.10
CA LEU A 93 -0.55 -12.26 6.13
C LEU A 93 -1.78 -11.44 6.54
N THR A 94 -2.95 -11.80 6.03
CA THR A 94 -4.22 -11.16 6.36
C THR A 94 -4.57 -11.32 7.85
N ASP A 95 -4.36 -12.52 8.40
CA ASP A 95 -4.57 -12.81 9.83
C ASP A 95 -3.60 -12.04 10.74
N ILE A 96 -2.33 -11.90 10.32
CA ILE A 96 -1.34 -11.09 11.05
C ILE A 96 -1.71 -9.60 11.02
N LEU A 97 -2.20 -9.09 9.89
CA LEU A 97 -2.53 -7.68 9.72
C LEU A 97 -3.78 -7.25 10.49
N VAL A 98 -4.83 -8.08 10.47
CA VAL A 98 -6.12 -7.80 11.13
C VAL A 98 -6.62 -9.09 11.77
N PRO A 99 -6.06 -9.48 12.92
CA PRO A 99 -6.50 -10.68 13.64
C PRO A 99 -7.88 -10.47 14.28
N ALA A 100 -8.57 -11.56 14.54
CA ALA A 100 -9.78 -11.51 15.38
C ALA A 100 -9.43 -11.00 16.78
N SER A 101 -10.19 -10.04 17.29
CA SER A 101 -9.93 -9.40 18.58
C SER A 101 -11.22 -8.92 19.24
N ASN A 102 -11.27 -8.93 20.56
CA ASN A 102 -12.38 -8.37 21.36
C ASN A 102 -13.79 -8.82 20.91
N GLY A 103 -13.90 -10.06 20.44
CA GLY A 103 -15.18 -10.60 19.94
C GLY A 103 -15.55 -10.15 18.51
N GLN A 104 -14.71 -9.36 17.87
CA GLN A 104 -14.85 -8.99 16.46
C GLN A 104 -14.10 -9.98 15.56
N PRO A 105 -14.67 -10.34 14.40
CA PRO A 105 -13.97 -11.21 13.45
C PRO A 105 -12.77 -10.50 12.85
N GLY A 106 -11.68 -11.22 12.59
CA GLY A 106 -10.54 -10.70 11.83
C GLY A 106 -10.80 -10.69 10.32
N ALA A 107 -9.85 -10.15 9.56
CA ALA A 107 -10.01 -9.98 8.12
C ALA A 107 -10.17 -11.32 7.36
N VAL A 108 -9.58 -12.41 7.85
CA VAL A 108 -9.78 -13.73 7.25
C VAL A 108 -11.23 -14.18 7.38
N GLN A 109 -11.84 -14.00 8.55
CA GLN A 109 -13.20 -14.45 8.83
C GLN A 109 -14.27 -13.65 8.03
N ILE A 110 -13.98 -12.40 7.69
CA ILE A 110 -14.89 -11.59 6.85
C ILE A 110 -14.69 -11.83 5.34
N GLY A 111 -13.80 -12.74 4.94
CA GLY A 111 -13.58 -13.07 3.54
C GLY A 111 -12.61 -12.14 2.80
N ALA A 112 -11.75 -11.39 3.48
CA ALA A 112 -10.80 -10.48 2.83
C ALA A 112 -9.84 -11.19 1.86
N VAL A 113 -9.49 -12.45 2.14
CA VAL A 113 -8.65 -13.28 1.23
C VAL A 113 -9.33 -13.47 -0.12
N ASP A 114 -10.64 -13.69 -0.12
CA ASP A 114 -11.46 -13.85 -1.33
C ASP A 114 -11.51 -12.56 -2.15
N VAL A 115 -11.61 -11.42 -1.48
CA VAL A 115 -11.57 -10.08 -2.12
C VAL A 115 -10.20 -9.83 -2.75
N ILE A 116 -9.11 -10.21 -2.06
CA ILE A 116 -7.75 -10.07 -2.60
C ILE A 116 -7.54 -10.95 -3.82
N ASP A 117 -7.99 -12.22 -3.78
CA ASP A 117 -7.88 -13.13 -4.93
C ASP A 117 -8.68 -12.60 -6.12
N GLU A 118 -9.91 -12.13 -5.90
CA GLU A 118 -10.71 -11.49 -6.95
C GLU A 118 -10.01 -10.25 -7.52
N TRP A 119 -9.45 -9.38 -6.65
CA TRP A 119 -8.72 -8.18 -7.04
C TRP A 119 -7.54 -8.50 -7.96
N VAL A 120 -6.63 -9.38 -7.53
CA VAL A 120 -5.43 -9.71 -8.31
C VAL A 120 -5.73 -10.57 -9.55
N SER A 121 -6.94 -11.08 -9.66
CA SER A 121 -7.41 -11.85 -10.83
C SER A 121 -8.18 -11.00 -11.84
N ALA A 122 -8.42 -9.73 -11.54
CA ALA A 122 -9.18 -8.84 -12.41
C ALA A 122 -8.37 -8.35 -13.62
N PRO A 123 -9.02 -8.15 -14.80
CA PRO A 123 -8.34 -7.79 -16.05
C PRO A 123 -7.97 -6.31 -16.19
N TYR A 124 -8.10 -5.52 -15.13
CA TYR A 124 -7.84 -4.09 -15.20
C TYR A 124 -6.38 -3.74 -14.91
N ALA A 125 -5.89 -2.67 -15.51
CA ALA A 125 -4.47 -2.31 -15.49
C ALA A 125 -3.88 -2.14 -14.07
N GLN A 126 -4.63 -1.59 -13.12
CA GLN A 126 -4.17 -1.44 -11.74
C GLN A 126 -4.07 -2.81 -11.05
N GLN A 127 -5.10 -3.64 -11.17
CA GLN A 127 -5.17 -4.97 -10.60
C GLN A 127 -4.08 -5.89 -11.15
N GLN A 128 -3.77 -5.76 -12.43
CA GLN A 128 -2.66 -6.51 -13.05
C GLN A 128 -1.29 -6.08 -12.51
N ARG A 129 -1.08 -4.79 -12.26
CA ARG A 129 0.14 -4.31 -11.58
C ARG A 129 0.23 -4.81 -10.14
N ASP A 130 -0.87 -4.77 -9.41
CA ASP A 130 -0.94 -5.29 -8.04
C ASP A 130 -0.70 -6.81 -8.02
N ARG A 131 -1.27 -7.55 -8.99
CA ARG A 131 -1.00 -8.98 -9.17
C ARG A 131 0.48 -9.27 -9.32
N ASP A 132 1.15 -8.64 -10.28
CA ASP A 132 2.59 -8.82 -10.52
C ASP A 132 3.39 -8.57 -9.24
N SER A 133 3.13 -7.47 -8.57
CA SER A 133 3.84 -7.08 -7.36
C SER A 133 3.57 -8.02 -6.19
N ILE A 134 2.31 -8.37 -5.94
CA ILE A 134 1.93 -9.22 -4.81
C ILE A 134 2.46 -10.65 -5.00
N LEU A 135 2.37 -11.23 -6.21
CA LEU A 135 2.93 -12.56 -6.44
C LEU A 135 4.45 -12.60 -6.22
N ARG A 136 5.18 -11.55 -6.61
CA ARG A 136 6.61 -11.41 -6.29
C ARG A 136 6.86 -11.31 -4.80
N LEU A 137 6.02 -10.57 -4.06
CA LEU A 137 6.12 -10.48 -2.61
C LEU A 137 5.98 -11.85 -1.95
N LEU A 138 5.02 -12.67 -2.39
CA LEU A 138 4.81 -14.01 -1.84
C LEU A 138 6.04 -14.92 -2.07
N ILE A 139 6.64 -14.87 -3.25
CA ILE A 139 7.89 -15.59 -3.55
C ILE A 139 9.03 -15.07 -2.67
N TRP A 140 9.21 -13.75 -2.60
CA TRP A 140 10.24 -13.10 -1.81
C TRP A 140 10.15 -13.49 -0.32
N LEU A 141 8.93 -13.59 0.22
CA LEU A 141 8.71 -13.99 1.61
C LEU A 141 9.28 -15.38 1.89
N ASP A 142 9.03 -16.34 1.02
CA ASP A 142 9.55 -17.71 1.19
C ASP A 142 11.07 -17.77 0.97
N GLU A 143 11.61 -17.08 -0.03
CA GLU A 143 13.05 -17.01 -0.29
C GLU A 143 13.82 -16.35 0.87
N GLU A 144 13.30 -15.25 1.41
CA GLU A 144 13.89 -14.58 2.57
C GLU A 144 13.78 -15.44 3.83
N SER A 145 12.67 -16.17 4.02
CA SER A 145 12.48 -17.11 5.11
C SER A 145 13.47 -18.27 5.04
N LEU A 146 13.63 -18.85 3.87
CA LEU A 146 14.61 -19.93 3.63
C LEU A 146 16.04 -19.43 3.89
N ARG A 147 16.37 -18.22 3.47
CA ARG A 147 17.69 -17.62 3.70
C ARG A 147 17.97 -17.36 5.18
N ARG A 148 16.97 -16.88 5.94
CA ARG A 148 17.15 -16.48 7.36
C ARG A 148 17.00 -17.63 8.33
N PHE A 149 16.04 -18.50 8.08
CA PHE A 149 15.57 -19.50 9.04
C PHE A 149 15.66 -20.95 8.50
N GLY A 150 15.98 -21.12 7.20
CA GLY A 150 16.08 -22.45 6.58
C GLY A 150 14.75 -23.14 6.31
N GLN A 151 13.62 -22.43 6.42
CA GLN A 151 12.26 -22.96 6.24
C GLN A 151 11.37 -21.96 5.50
N PRO A 152 10.33 -22.40 4.75
CA PRO A 152 9.34 -21.52 4.14
C PRO A 152 8.55 -20.72 5.18
N PHE A 153 8.04 -19.55 4.81
CA PHE A 153 7.38 -18.60 5.70
C PHE A 153 6.23 -19.20 6.53
N LEU A 154 5.39 -20.05 5.92
CA LEU A 154 4.26 -20.66 6.61
C LEU A 154 4.67 -21.70 7.68
N THR A 155 5.88 -22.22 7.63
CA THR A 155 6.39 -23.19 8.61
C THR A 155 7.18 -22.54 9.75
N LEU A 156 7.47 -21.26 9.65
CA LEU A 156 8.11 -20.49 10.71
C LEU A 156 7.18 -20.36 11.92
N ASN A 157 7.76 -20.26 13.11
CA ASN A 157 6.98 -19.87 14.27
C ASN A 157 6.59 -18.36 14.19
N GLU A 158 5.64 -17.97 15.00
CA GLU A 158 5.07 -16.62 14.95
C GLU A 158 6.12 -15.50 15.18
N SER A 159 7.07 -15.71 16.10
CA SER A 159 8.13 -14.75 16.37
C SER A 159 9.06 -14.56 15.16
N GLU A 160 9.36 -15.62 14.43
CA GLU A 160 10.18 -15.55 13.21
C GLU A 160 9.43 -14.87 12.07
N GLN A 161 8.13 -15.15 11.91
CA GLN A 161 7.27 -14.47 10.94
C GLN A 161 7.22 -12.97 11.23
N PHE A 162 6.98 -12.57 12.46
CA PHE A 162 6.97 -11.16 12.85
C PHE A 162 8.33 -10.50 12.66
N ALA A 163 9.44 -11.14 13.05
CA ALA A 163 10.77 -10.61 12.85
C ALA A 163 11.10 -10.36 11.37
N GLN A 164 10.59 -11.16 10.45
CA GLN A 164 10.74 -10.93 9.02
C GLN A 164 9.84 -9.80 8.52
N LEU A 165 8.58 -9.74 8.96
CA LEU A 165 7.63 -8.72 8.54
C LEU A 165 7.97 -7.34 9.11
N ASP A 166 8.52 -7.25 10.31
CA ASP A 166 8.93 -5.99 10.95
C ASP A 166 9.96 -5.22 10.12
N ASP A 167 10.78 -5.92 9.34
CA ASP A 167 11.75 -5.28 8.45
C ASP A 167 11.10 -4.50 7.29
N ILE A 168 9.88 -4.88 6.90
CA ILE A 168 9.16 -4.30 5.75
C ILE A 168 7.83 -3.61 6.12
N ALA A 169 7.37 -3.76 7.37
CA ALA A 169 6.04 -3.30 7.79
C ALA A 169 5.98 -1.79 8.07
N TYR A 170 7.11 -1.18 8.44
CA TYR A 170 7.15 0.20 8.91
C TYR A 170 7.96 1.09 7.99
N ASN A 171 7.47 2.32 7.77
CA ASN A 171 8.25 3.36 7.10
C ASN A 171 9.45 3.72 7.97
N ARG A 172 10.66 3.49 7.44
CA ARG A 172 11.92 3.87 8.07
C ARG A 172 12.70 4.76 7.10
N ASP A 173 13.19 5.88 7.55
CA ASP A 173 13.95 6.84 6.72
C ASP A 173 15.19 6.22 6.06
N ASN A 174 15.76 5.16 6.66
CA ASN A 174 16.95 4.46 6.21
C ASN A 174 16.70 2.97 5.96
N ILE A 175 15.59 2.63 5.30
CA ILE A 175 15.34 1.23 4.90
C ILE A 175 16.40 0.77 3.89
N GLU A 176 16.97 -0.39 4.10
CA GLU A 176 17.95 -0.98 3.19
C GLU A 176 17.37 -1.06 1.76
N GLN A 177 18.18 -0.78 0.76
CA GLN A 177 17.76 -0.75 -0.65
C GLN A 177 17.05 -2.05 -1.08
N ARG A 178 17.54 -3.20 -0.63
CA ARG A 178 16.94 -4.52 -0.91
C ARG A 178 15.54 -4.72 -0.34
N LEU A 179 15.17 -3.99 0.72
CA LEU A 179 13.88 -4.09 1.39
C LEU A 179 12.87 -3.06 0.88
N GLN A 180 13.28 -2.09 0.07
CA GLN A 180 12.40 -1.02 -0.42
C GLN A 180 11.23 -1.56 -1.25
N GLN A 181 11.50 -2.46 -2.17
CA GLN A 181 10.46 -3.08 -3.00
C GLN A 181 9.52 -3.98 -2.17
N PRO A 182 10.03 -4.94 -1.38
CA PRO A 182 9.18 -5.72 -0.47
C PRO A 182 8.32 -4.85 0.44
N ALA A 183 8.87 -3.79 1.05
CA ALA A 183 8.14 -2.89 1.94
C ALA A 183 7.02 -2.13 1.20
N ALA A 184 7.31 -1.61 0.01
CA ALA A 184 6.30 -0.91 -0.80
C ALA A 184 5.14 -1.84 -1.18
N VAL A 185 5.43 -3.07 -1.58
CA VAL A 185 4.41 -4.05 -1.96
C VAL A 185 3.66 -4.59 -0.75
N PHE A 186 4.34 -4.83 0.38
CA PHE A 186 3.67 -5.19 1.63
C PHE A 186 2.70 -4.10 2.10
N ASN A 187 3.10 -2.83 2.00
CA ASN A 187 2.21 -1.70 2.30
C ASN A 187 0.99 -1.68 1.36
N ARG A 188 1.17 -2.01 0.07
CA ARG A 188 0.05 -2.13 -0.88
C ARG A 188 -0.89 -3.27 -0.50
N LEU A 189 -0.36 -4.45 -0.18
CA LEU A 189 -1.17 -5.59 0.30
C LEU A 189 -1.93 -5.23 1.58
N ARG A 190 -1.25 -4.61 2.56
CA ARG A 190 -1.89 -4.12 3.79
C ARG A 190 -3.05 -3.18 3.49
N SER A 191 -2.89 -2.25 2.54
CA SER A 191 -3.97 -1.34 2.14
C SER A 191 -5.16 -2.07 1.55
N LEU A 192 -4.95 -3.14 0.78
CA LEU A 192 -6.04 -3.97 0.25
C LEU A 192 -6.75 -4.75 1.35
N VAL A 193 -6.00 -5.34 2.30
CA VAL A 193 -6.58 -6.04 3.46
C VAL A 193 -7.44 -5.09 4.30
N LEU A 194 -6.91 -3.90 4.62
CA LEU A 194 -7.65 -2.90 5.40
C LEU A 194 -8.89 -2.39 4.65
N ALA A 195 -8.78 -2.17 3.34
CA ALA A 195 -9.93 -1.79 2.52
C ALA A 195 -11.02 -2.88 2.53
N ALA A 196 -10.65 -4.15 2.34
CA ALA A 196 -11.58 -5.26 2.42
C ALA A 196 -12.24 -5.37 3.80
N TYR A 197 -11.46 -5.20 4.88
CA TYR A 197 -11.97 -5.26 6.25
C TYR A 197 -12.94 -4.11 6.55
N PHE A 198 -12.52 -2.86 6.36
CA PHE A 198 -13.35 -1.70 6.71
C PHE A 198 -14.52 -1.44 5.75
N CYS A 199 -14.54 -2.09 4.58
CA CYS A 199 -15.72 -2.14 3.72
C CYS A 199 -16.70 -3.26 4.11
N SER A 200 -16.35 -4.16 5.03
CA SER A 200 -17.25 -5.17 5.57
C SER A 200 -18.17 -4.61 6.66
N GLU A 201 -19.26 -5.30 6.95
CA GLU A 201 -20.20 -4.90 8.03
C GLU A 201 -19.49 -4.80 9.39
N PRO A 202 -18.73 -5.81 9.88
CA PRO A 202 -18.03 -5.69 11.16
C PRO A 202 -17.01 -4.54 11.18
N GLY A 203 -16.20 -4.41 10.13
CA GLY A 203 -15.18 -3.36 10.05
C GLY A 203 -15.77 -1.95 9.98
N SER A 204 -16.87 -1.75 9.24
CA SER A 204 -17.56 -0.46 9.20
C SER A 204 -18.16 -0.07 10.56
N HIS A 205 -18.70 -1.04 11.30
CA HIS A 205 -19.18 -0.81 12.65
C HIS A 205 -18.05 -0.43 13.62
N GLU A 206 -16.88 -1.07 13.50
CA GLU A 206 -15.74 -0.80 14.37
C GLU A 206 -15.25 0.65 14.27
N ILE A 207 -15.27 1.24 13.07
CA ILE A 207 -14.91 2.66 12.87
C ILE A 207 -16.09 3.63 13.09
N GLY A 208 -17.24 3.13 13.53
CA GLY A 208 -18.44 3.95 13.78
C GLY A 208 -19.07 4.52 12.50
N TYR A 209 -18.83 3.87 11.32
CA TYR A 209 -19.42 4.32 10.07
C TYR A 209 -20.93 4.16 10.08
N GLN A 210 -21.66 5.26 9.99
CA GLN A 210 -23.13 5.25 10.02
C GLN A 210 -23.77 4.88 8.68
N GLY A 211 -22.98 4.83 7.62
CA GLY A 211 -23.47 4.54 6.27
C GLY A 211 -24.32 5.68 5.68
N ASN A 212 -24.81 5.42 4.46
CA ASN A 212 -25.82 6.26 3.83
C ASN A 212 -27.20 5.69 4.17
N ILE A 213 -27.77 6.15 5.28
CA ILE A 213 -29.16 5.82 5.65
C ILE A 213 -30.08 6.63 4.74
N ALA A 214 -30.94 5.96 4.01
CA ALA A 214 -31.97 6.64 3.22
C ALA A 214 -32.91 7.39 4.16
N ILE A 215 -32.93 8.71 4.07
CA ILE A 215 -33.84 9.58 4.83
C ILE A 215 -35.05 9.83 3.95
N SER A 216 -36.23 9.40 4.40
CA SER A 216 -37.49 9.72 3.76
C SER A 216 -37.98 11.07 4.27
N GLY A 217 -38.16 12.05 3.39
CA GLY A 217 -38.55 13.41 3.73
C GLY A 217 -37.37 14.38 3.76
N ASP A 218 -37.58 15.53 4.39
CA ASP A 218 -36.56 16.56 4.50
C ASP A 218 -35.41 16.12 5.42
N TYR A 219 -34.20 16.58 5.11
CA TYR A 219 -33.04 16.30 5.94
C TYR A 219 -33.22 16.93 7.34
N PRO A 220 -33.14 16.15 8.43
CA PRO A 220 -33.42 16.67 9.79
C PRO A 220 -32.35 17.63 10.35
N GLY A 221 -31.28 17.87 9.60
CA GLY A 221 -30.13 18.63 10.07
C GLY A 221 -29.14 17.81 10.89
N PRO A 222 -28.02 18.41 11.29
CA PRO A 222 -27.07 17.78 12.20
C PRO A 222 -27.66 17.63 13.59
N THR A 223 -27.23 16.58 14.31
CA THR A 223 -27.65 16.35 15.71
C THR A 223 -27.14 17.46 16.63
N GLU A 224 -27.78 17.69 17.76
CA GLU A 224 -27.33 18.66 18.77
C GLU A 224 -25.92 18.34 19.30
N GLU A 225 -25.57 17.05 19.40
CA GLU A 225 -24.23 16.60 19.78
C GLU A 225 -23.19 17.00 18.71
N ALA A 226 -23.49 16.84 17.43
CA ALA A 226 -22.62 17.24 16.34
C ALA A 226 -22.41 18.76 16.30
N LYS A 227 -23.46 19.55 16.57
CA LYS A 227 -23.38 21.01 16.67
C LYS A 227 -22.49 21.42 17.86
N ALA A 228 -22.72 20.87 19.05
CA ALA A 228 -21.92 21.17 20.23
C ALA A 228 -20.44 20.82 20.04
N HIS A 229 -20.15 19.70 19.35
CA HIS A 229 -18.78 19.33 19.01
C HIS A 229 -18.13 20.34 18.05
N LEU A 230 -18.85 20.76 17.02
CA LEU A 230 -18.37 21.79 16.09
C LEU A 230 -18.12 23.11 16.79
N ASP A 231 -19.06 23.57 17.65
CA ASP A 231 -18.92 24.80 18.41
C ASP A 231 -17.68 24.77 19.32
N GLY A 232 -17.41 23.63 19.98
CA GLY A 232 -16.20 23.44 20.77
C GLY A 232 -14.91 23.59 19.93
N ILE A 233 -14.87 23.00 18.73
CA ILE A 233 -13.72 23.14 17.82
C ILE A 233 -13.57 24.59 17.34
N LEU A 234 -14.66 25.27 17.00
CA LEU A 234 -14.64 26.67 16.57
C LEU A 234 -14.13 27.59 17.69
N ASP A 235 -14.52 27.34 18.94
CA ASP A 235 -14.02 28.07 20.11
C ASP A 235 -12.51 27.87 20.30
N GLU A 236 -12.02 26.64 20.25
CA GLU A 236 -10.59 26.32 20.35
C GLU A 236 -9.75 27.02 19.28
N LEU A 237 -10.30 27.15 18.08
CA LEU A 237 -9.64 27.79 16.94
C LEU A 237 -9.82 29.32 16.91
N GLY A 238 -10.64 29.89 17.79
CA GLY A 238 -11.00 31.32 17.76
C GLY A 238 -11.85 31.72 16.55
N LEU A 239 -12.65 30.79 16.03
CA LEU A 239 -13.48 30.97 14.83
C LEU A 239 -14.99 30.98 15.11
N SER A 240 -15.41 31.12 16.37
CA SER A 240 -16.82 31.06 16.78
C SER A 240 -17.71 32.12 16.09
N GLU A 241 -17.13 33.23 15.66
CA GLU A 241 -17.84 34.29 14.89
C GLU A 241 -18.29 33.81 13.50
N TYR A 242 -17.67 32.75 12.95
CA TYR A 242 -18.02 32.15 11.65
C TYR A 242 -19.00 30.98 11.77
N ALA A 243 -19.44 30.64 12.99
CA ALA A 243 -20.42 29.59 13.17
C ALA A 243 -21.75 29.97 12.46
N TYR A 244 -22.35 28.97 11.77
CA TYR A 244 -23.63 29.17 11.11
C TYR A 244 -24.72 29.52 12.16
N GLN A 245 -25.35 30.65 11.98
CA GLN A 245 -26.52 31.07 12.74
C GLN A 245 -27.76 30.78 11.88
N PRO A 246 -28.69 29.89 12.28
CA PRO A 246 -29.88 29.53 11.53
C PRO A 246 -30.87 30.70 11.40
#